data_988ce3d56aeddaa87dda56ef4b14d145
#
_entry.id   988ce3d56aeddaa87dda56ef4b14d145
#
_cell.length_a   1.000
_cell.length_b   1.000
_cell.length_c   1.000
_cell.angle_alpha   90.00
_cell.angle_beta   90.00
_cell.angle_gamma   90.00
#
_symmetry.space_group_name_H-M   'P 1'
#
loop_
_entity.id
_entity.type
_entity.pdbx_description
1 polymer ?
#
loop_
_entity_poly.entity_id
_entity_poly.type
_entity_poly.pdbx_seq_one_letter_code
_entity_poly.pdbx_strand_id
1 'polypeptide(L)'
;MIAVLGADSPIGLTVIRELGERGLPLLAQGKTPQALGRYSKHVKHFVGTSAPIAEWLPQLVAQHGIEAILAYSEHHLLQLAALKGALGDCRVLVPDAGRLATVLDKQRTFAAAARVGISVPASWSPALGENFAEKAAALAYPVAIKWPDPNDVASALAAQGLDLEKVEYAKSAQELLAILRRYDAVGLWPLVQTWCPGQGLGQMLHMHGGRATLRFQHKRLREWPPTGGVSSFCEAVPLDQHQAQMDLSEALLREIGWEGPAMVEYRHDPATGSYWLMEINGRFWGSIPLAYHAGAHFAWETYRCRVLGQSDAAQPELKSRRARYVIPDSKHIVAILRDSRLPLGRRLRATIGFLADFGDPRVRYYVWSWRDPKPFFGDMLAIVRRALRRGS
;
A
#
# COMPACT_ATOMS: atom_id res chain seq x y z
N MET A 1 11.22 11.04 -22.34
CA MET A 1 9.94 11.24 -21.58
C MET A 1 9.75 10.10 -20.60
N ILE A 2 9.11 10.34 -19.44
CA ILE A 2 8.85 9.30 -18.44
C ILE A 2 7.35 8.97 -18.42
N ALA A 3 6.99 7.69 -18.46
CA ALA A 3 5.61 7.24 -18.30
C ALA A 3 5.33 6.82 -16.85
N VAL A 4 4.21 7.28 -16.30
CA VAL A 4 3.68 6.89 -14.98
C VAL A 4 2.34 6.19 -15.19
N LEU A 5 2.30 4.87 -14.90
CA LEU A 5 1.09 4.07 -15.04
C LEU A 5 0.33 4.02 -13.71
N GLY A 6 -0.98 4.29 -13.79
CA GLY A 6 -1.88 4.27 -12.64
C GLY A 6 -2.13 5.66 -12.02
N ALA A 7 -2.36 6.66 -12.83
CA ALA A 7 -2.63 8.04 -12.37
C ALA A 7 -4.00 8.22 -11.65
N ASP A 8 -4.69 7.15 -11.32
CA ASP A 8 -6.05 7.20 -10.72
C ASP A 8 -6.05 7.47 -9.20
N SER A 9 -4.91 7.36 -8.55
CA SER A 9 -4.79 7.42 -7.09
C SER A 9 -3.80 8.48 -6.60
N PRO A 10 -3.84 8.82 -5.30
CA PRO A 10 -2.82 9.68 -4.70
C PRO A 10 -1.39 9.16 -4.84
N ILE A 11 -1.19 7.84 -5.01
CA ILE A 11 0.15 7.25 -5.24
C ILE A 11 0.70 7.77 -6.57
N GLY A 12 -0.05 7.56 -7.67
CA GLY A 12 0.35 8.02 -8.99
C GLY A 12 0.52 9.53 -9.07
N LEU A 13 -0.39 10.28 -8.42
CA LEU A 13 -0.27 11.75 -8.34
C LEU A 13 1.02 12.18 -7.60
N THR A 14 1.42 11.48 -6.55
CA THR A 14 2.67 11.79 -5.82
C THR A 14 3.89 11.52 -6.70
N VAL A 15 3.94 10.39 -7.40
CA VAL A 15 5.01 10.07 -8.36
C VAL A 15 5.09 11.14 -9.45
N ILE A 16 3.95 11.55 -10.01
CA ILE A 16 3.87 12.62 -11.03
C ILE A 16 4.43 13.95 -10.49
N ARG A 17 4.02 14.36 -9.28
CA ARG A 17 4.51 15.60 -8.67
C ARG A 17 5.99 15.55 -8.42
N GLU A 18 6.47 14.46 -7.83
CA GLU A 18 7.87 14.29 -7.44
C GLU A 18 8.83 14.35 -8.64
N LEU A 19 8.48 13.71 -9.76
CA LEU A 19 9.26 13.75 -10.97
C LEU A 19 9.07 15.05 -11.76
N GLY A 20 7.83 15.56 -11.81
CA GLY A 20 7.51 16.78 -12.53
C GLY A 20 8.09 18.05 -11.90
N GLU A 21 8.21 18.12 -10.58
CA GLU A 21 8.90 19.22 -9.86
C GLU A 21 10.41 19.28 -10.17
N ARG A 22 10.97 18.19 -10.71
CA ARG A 22 12.36 18.10 -11.20
C ARG A 22 12.49 18.37 -12.68
N GLY A 23 11.40 18.84 -13.32
CA GLY A 23 11.40 19.22 -14.74
C GLY A 23 11.33 18.06 -15.73
N LEU A 24 11.11 16.82 -15.26
CA LEU A 24 10.99 15.68 -16.17
C LEU A 24 9.68 15.76 -16.96
N PRO A 25 9.70 15.56 -18.28
CA PRO A 25 8.49 15.51 -19.11
C PRO A 25 7.73 14.22 -18.87
N LEU A 26 6.46 14.31 -18.40
CA LEU A 26 5.69 13.17 -17.97
C LEU A 26 4.52 12.87 -18.90
N LEU A 27 4.36 11.58 -19.20
CA LEU A 27 3.13 10.98 -19.71
C LEU A 27 2.48 10.19 -18.55
N ALA A 28 1.21 10.44 -18.30
CA ALA A 28 0.47 9.71 -17.29
C ALA A 28 -0.63 8.84 -17.90
N GLN A 29 -0.78 7.62 -17.40
CA GLN A 29 -1.90 6.75 -17.76
C GLN A 29 -2.82 6.53 -16.56
N GLY A 30 -4.13 6.57 -16.79
CA GLY A 30 -5.17 6.20 -15.84
C GLY A 30 -6.24 5.35 -16.50
N LYS A 31 -7.04 4.64 -15.68
CA LYS A 31 -8.11 3.76 -16.17
C LYS A 31 -9.23 4.51 -16.91
N THR A 32 -9.44 5.77 -16.52
CA THR A 32 -10.49 6.61 -17.10
C THR A 32 -9.97 7.99 -17.46
N PRO A 33 -10.64 8.71 -18.38
CA PRO A 33 -10.31 10.11 -18.69
C PRO A 33 -10.39 11.06 -17.47
N GLN A 34 -11.00 10.64 -16.36
CA GLN A 34 -11.15 11.44 -15.14
C GLN A 34 -10.13 11.06 -14.06
N ALA A 35 -9.10 10.30 -14.41
CA ALA A 35 -8.03 9.93 -13.47
C ALA A 35 -7.40 11.15 -12.79
N LEU A 36 -7.13 11.02 -11.50
CA LEU A 36 -6.67 12.09 -10.62
C LEU A 36 -5.45 12.82 -11.15
N GLY A 37 -4.44 12.07 -11.61
CA GLY A 37 -3.17 12.62 -12.10
C GLY A 37 -3.28 13.39 -13.40
N ARG A 38 -4.33 13.18 -14.21
CA ARG A 38 -4.57 13.94 -15.44
C ARG A 38 -4.56 15.46 -15.22
N TYR A 39 -5.08 15.88 -14.08
CA TYR A 39 -5.25 17.30 -13.77
C TYR A 39 -3.97 17.96 -13.24
N SER A 40 -2.90 17.20 -12.99
CA SER A 40 -1.65 17.76 -12.53
C SER A 40 -0.99 18.61 -13.64
N LYS A 41 -0.48 19.79 -13.25
CA LYS A 41 0.26 20.68 -14.15
C LYS A 41 1.54 20.06 -14.72
N HIS A 42 2.00 18.96 -14.12
CA HIS A 42 3.24 18.28 -14.51
C HIS A 42 3.02 17.23 -15.62
N VAL A 43 1.76 16.90 -15.95
CA VAL A 43 1.43 15.94 -16.99
C VAL A 43 1.38 16.64 -18.36
N LYS A 44 2.24 16.21 -19.26
CA LYS A 44 2.32 16.70 -20.63
C LYS A 44 1.34 15.99 -21.57
N HIS A 45 1.27 14.65 -21.40
CA HIS A 45 0.39 13.78 -22.15
C HIS A 45 -0.37 12.87 -21.20
N PHE A 46 -1.64 12.62 -21.49
CA PHE A 46 -2.48 11.74 -20.70
C PHE A 46 -3.19 10.71 -21.56
N VAL A 47 -3.15 9.44 -21.12
CA VAL A 47 -3.84 8.32 -21.76
C VAL A 47 -4.85 7.73 -20.79
N GLY A 48 -6.12 7.76 -21.16
CA GLY A 48 -7.22 7.18 -20.38
C GLY A 48 -7.65 5.84 -20.97
N THR A 49 -7.12 4.72 -20.47
CA THR A 49 -7.44 3.38 -20.93
C THR A 49 -7.35 2.36 -19.81
N SER A 50 -8.27 1.36 -19.86
CA SER A 50 -8.24 0.15 -19.03
C SER A 50 -7.87 -1.11 -19.82
N ALA A 51 -7.52 -0.97 -21.11
CA ALA A 51 -7.06 -2.07 -21.94
C ALA A 51 -5.75 -2.68 -21.40
N PRO A 52 -5.46 -3.95 -21.68
CA PRO A 52 -4.18 -4.57 -21.33
C PRO A 52 -2.99 -3.75 -21.86
N ILE A 53 -1.96 -3.55 -21.04
CA ILE A 53 -0.85 -2.65 -21.40
C ILE A 53 -0.08 -3.12 -22.66
N ALA A 54 -0.07 -4.41 -22.92
CA ALA A 54 0.57 -4.98 -24.10
C ALA A 54 -0.03 -4.47 -25.45
N GLU A 55 -1.31 -4.06 -25.43
CA GLU A 55 -2.01 -3.63 -26.64
C GLU A 55 -1.67 -2.21 -27.08
N TRP A 56 -1.29 -1.35 -26.15
CA TRP A 56 -1.11 0.10 -26.43
C TRP A 56 0.28 0.65 -26.03
N LEU A 57 0.93 0.04 -25.03
CA LEU A 57 2.16 0.58 -24.48
C LEU A 57 3.33 0.58 -25.47
N PRO A 58 3.59 -0.48 -26.29
CA PRO A 58 4.70 -0.45 -27.27
C PRO A 58 4.58 0.68 -28.28
N GLN A 59 3.38 0.91 -28.79
CA GLN A 59 3.12 2.01 -29.72
C GLN A 59 3.34 3.37 -29.06
N LEU A 60 2.89 3.52 -27.81
CA LEU A 60 3.05 4.76 -27.06
C LEU A 60 4.53 5.06 -26.75
N VAL A 61 5.30 4.01 -26.41
CA VAL A 61 6.76 4.14 -26.19
C VAL A 61 7.45 4.69 -27.45
N ALA A 62 7.15 4.11 -28.61
CA ALA A 62 7.72 4.55 -29.89
C ALA A 62 7.27 5.98 -30.26
N GLN A 63 5.98 6.28 -30.11
CA GLN A 63 5.39 7.56 -30.51
C GLN A 63 5.92 8.74 -29.69
N HIS A 64 6.13 8.55 -28.39
CA HIS A 64 6.52 9.63 -27.48
C HIS A 64 7.98 9.58 -27.02
N GLY A 65 8.79 8.64 -27.50
CA GLY A 65 10.17 8.47 -27.07
C GLY A 65 10.27 8.26 -25.56
N ILE A 66 9.48 7.31 -25.02
CA ILE A 66 9.47 7.04 -23.57
C ILE A 66 10.76 6.31 -23.21
N GLU A 67 11.57 6.92 -22.34
CA GLU A 67 12.85 6.38 -21.88
C GLU A 67 12.74 5.51 -20.63
N ALA A 68 11.70 5.77 -19.80
CA ALA A 68 11.47 4.98 -18.59
C ALA A 68 9.99 4.91 -18.21
N ILE A 69 9.60 3.80 -17.57
CA ILE A 69 8.23 3.52 -17.13
C ILE A 69 8.24 3.18 -15.65
N LEU A 70 7.39 3.86 -14.87
CA LEU A 70 7.08 3.57 -13.48
C LEU A 70 5.62 3.14 -13.34
N ALA A 71 5.36 2.20 -12.44
CA ALA A 71 4.02 1.78 -12.06
C ALA A 71 3.94 1.49 -10.56
N TYR A 72 2.72 1.47 -10.00
CA TYR A 72 2.54 1.20 -8.57
C TYR A 72 1.47 0.13 -8.28
N SER A 73 0.66 -0.29 -9.24
CA SER A 73 -0.28 -1.39 -9.02
C SER A 73 0.38 -2.73 -9.30
N GLU A 74 0.14 -3.73 -8.47
CA GLU A 74 0.66 -5.08 -8.65
C GLU A 74 0.32 -5.64 -10.04
N HIS A 75 -0.90 -5.39 -10.51
CA HIS A 75 -1.35 -5.75 -11.86
C HIS A 75 -0.43 -5.16 -12.95
N HIS A 76 -0.14 -3.85 -12.90
CA HIS A 76 0.77 -3.24 -13.87
C HIS A 76 2.21 -3.73 -13.72
N LEU A 77 2.67 -3.99 -12.48
CA LEU A 77 4.02 -4.51 -12.25
C LEU A 77 4.22 -5.88 -12.90
N LEU A 78 3.25 -6.80 -12.75
CA LEU A 78 3.29 -8.13 -13.38
C LEU A 78 3.29 -8.05 -14.90
N GLN A 79 2.40 -7.24 -15.49
CA GLN A 79 2.35 -7.04 -16.94
C GLN A 79 3.63 -6.40 -17.49
N LEU A 80 4.17 -5.38 -16.79
CA LEU A 80 5.41 -4.72 -17.19
C LEU A 80 6.64 -5.64 -17.07
N ALA A 81 6.69 -6.48 -16.04
CA ALA A 81 7.76 -7.45 -15.88
C ALA A 81 7.82 -8.43 -17.06
N ALA A 82 6.65 -8.83 -17.60
CA ALA A 82 6.55 -9.68 -18.78
C ALA A 82 6.94 -8.94 -20.08
N LEU A 83 6.81 -7.63 -20.14
CA LEU A 83 7.09 -6.81 -21.34
C LEU A 83 8.51 -6.23 -21.38
N LYS A 84 9.34 -6.44 -20.35
CA LYS A 84 10.69 -5.82 -20.24
C LYS A 84 11.55 -5.91 -21.50
N GLY A 85 11.52 -7.05 -22.19
CA GLY A 85 12.32 -7.27 -23.41
C GLY A 85 11.67 -6.77 -24.71
N ALA A 86 10.39 -6.38 -24.68
CA ALA A 86 9.60 -6.03 -25.85
C ALA A 86 9.49 -4.51 -26.11
N LEU A 87 10.04 -3.68 -25.22
CA LEU A 87 9.92 -2.20 -25.26
C LEU A 87 11.19 -1.50 -25.74
N GLY A 88 12.08 -2.20 -26.45
CA GLY A 88 13.35 -1.65 -26.97
C GLY A 88 14.22 -1.10 -25.82
N ASP A 89 14.79 0.09 -26.02
CA ASP A 89 15.67 0.75 -25.04
C ASP A 89 14.92 1.38 -23.85
N CYS A 90 13.59 1.28 -23.80
CA CYS A 90 12.79 1.83 -22.71
C CYS A 90 13.05 1.07 -21.41
N ARG A 91 13.47 1.79 -20.38
CA ARG A 91 13.78 1.22 -19.05
C ARG A 91 12.50 0.99 -18.24
N VAL A 92 12.14 -0.26 -18.05
CA VAL A 92 10.98 -0.63 -17.22
C VAL A 92 11.44 -0.71 -15.76
N LEU A 93 11.05 0.29 -14.95
CA LEU A 93 11.53 0.48 -13.58
C LEU A 93 10.65 -0.32 -12.58
N VAL A 94 10.47 -1.60 -12.86
CA VAL A 94 9.74 -2.54 -11.99
C VAL A 94 10.67 -3.63 -11.50
N PRO A 95 10.32 -4.30 -10.39
CA PRO A 95 11.07 -5.43 -9.88
C PRO A 95 11.14 -6.59 -10.89
N ASP A 96 12.04 -7.52 -10.65
CA ASP A 96 12.07 -8.79 -11.36
C ASP A 96 10.85 -9.65 -11.00
N ALA A 97 10.32 -10.41 -11.97
CA ALA A 97 9.09 -11.20 -11.79
C ALA A 97 9.21 -12.26 -10.68
N GLY A 98 10.37 -12.91 -10.53
CA GLY A 98 10.61 -13.92 -9.50
C GLY A 98 10.64 -13.29 -8.10
N ARG A 99 11.27 -12.12 -7.96
CA ARG A 99 11.32 -11.36 -6.70
C ARG A 99 9.94 -10.80 -6.35
N LEU A 100 9.20 -10.34 -7.34
CA LEU A 100 7.83 -9.87 -7.15
C LEU A 100 6.93 -11.01 -6.67
N ALA A 101 7.02 -12.20 -7.28
CA ALA A 101 6.29 -13.39 -6.84
C ALA A 101 6.62 -13.78 -5.39
N THR A 102 7.88 -13.63 -4.95
CA THR A 102 8.26 -13.88 -3.56
C THR A 102 7.59 -12.91 -2.59
N VAL A 103 7.51 -11.64 -2.95
CA VAL A 103 6.90 -10.60 -2.10
C VAL A 103 5.37 -10.69 -2.08
N LEU A 104 4.75 -11.13 -3.16
CA LEU A 104 3.30 -11.35 -3.23
C LEU A 104 2.86 -12.61 -2.47
N ASP A 105 3.75 -13.59 -2.32
CA ASP A 105 3.51 -14.82 -1.56
C ASP A 105 3.87 -14.63 -0.08
N LYS A 106 2.87 -14.62 0.80
CA LYS A 106 3.06 -14.43 2.24
C LYS A 106 3.91 -15.53 2.88
N GLN A 107 3.80 -16.78 2.41
CA GLN A 107 4.58 -17.88 2.98
C GLN A 107 6.06 -17.71 2.65
N ARG A 108 6.38 -17.37 1.39
CA ARG A 108 7.75 -17.08 0.97
C ARG A 108 8.33 -15.87 1.68
N THR A 109 7.54 -14.81 1.83
CA THR A 109 7.92 -13.61 2.57
C THR A 109 8.20 -13.92 4.04
N PHE A 110 7.35 -14.70 4.71
CA PHE A 110 7.54 -15.09 6.11
C PHE A 110 8.72 -16.05 6.30
N ALA A 111 8.96 -16.96 5.35
CA ALA A 111 10.15 -17.80 5.37
C ALA A 111 11.44 -16.98 5.23
N ALA A 112 11.47 -15.97 4.35
CA ALA A 112 12.60 -15.05 4.23
C ALA A 112 12.79 -14.22 5.52
N ALA A 113 11.71 -13.74 6.13
CA ALA A 113 11.73 -12.99 7.39
C ALA A 113 12.31 -13.81 8.54
N ALA A 114 11.95 -15.08 8.65
CA ALA A 114 12.48 -15.98 9.67
C ALA A 114 14.01 -16.16 9.55
N ARG A 115 14.55 -16.23 8.31
CA ARG A 115 15.99 -16.36 8.08
C ARG A 115 16.81 -15.15 8.56
N VAL A 116 16.19 -13.98 8.61
CA VAL A 116 16.83 -12.75 9.10
C VAL A 116 16.40 -12.37 10.54
N GLY A 117 15.69 -13.25 11.23
CA GLY A 117 15.31 -13.06 12.64
C GLY A 117 14.10 -12.12 12.85
N ILE A 118 13.31 -11.85 11.82
CA ILE A 118 12.07 -11.06 11.95
C ILE A 118 10.92 -11.96 12.41
N SER A 119 10.25 -11.58 13.49
CA SER A 119 9.06 -12.27 13.98
C SER A 119 7.88 -12.10 13.03
N VAL A 120 7.16 -13.20 12.81
CA VAL A 120 5.93 -13.25 12.01
C VAL A 120 4.78 -13.79 12.87
N PRO A 121 3.52 -13.40 12.61
CA PRO A 121 2.39 -14.00 13.31
C PRO A 121 2.31 -15.50 13.03
N ALA A 122 2.09 -16.31 14.07
CA ALA A 122 1.80 -17.72 13.86
C ALA A 122 0.54 -17.86 13.00
N SER A 123 0.62 -18.70 11.98
CA SER A 123 -0.41 -18.82 10.95
C SER A 123 -0.76 -20.28 10.71
N TRP A 124 -2.05 -20.55 10.50
CA TRP A 124 -2.59 -21.84 10.11
C TRP A 124 -3.42 -21.67 8.84
N SER A 125 -3.12 -22.44 7.81
CA SER A 125 -3.89 -22.54 6.58
C SER A 125 -4.75 -23.79 6.66
N PRO A 126 -6.06 -23.67 6.96
CA PRO A 126 -6.94 -24.85 7.03
C PRO A 126 -6.99 -25.59 5.68
N ALA A 127 -6.92 -26.90 5.72
CA ALA A 127 -6.95 -27.75 4.55
C ALA A 127 -7.94 -28.90 4.68
N LEU A 128 -8.42 -29.42 3.54
CA LEU A 128 -9.32 -30.55 3.50
C LEU A 128 -8.71 -31.77 4.22
N GLY A 129 -9.50 -32.42 5.08
CA GLY A 129 -9.07 -33.61 5.85
C GLY A 129 -8.42 -33.30 7.21
N GLU A 130 -8.19 -32.03 7.55
CA GLU A 130 -7.70 -31.66 8.88
C GLU A 130 -8.83 -31.66 9.93
N ASN A 131 -8.46 -31.93 11.19
CA ASN A 131 -9.36 -31.74 12.34
C ASN A 131 -9.35 -30.28 12.78
N PHE A 132 -10.25 -29.48 12.22
CA PHE A 132 -10.34 -28.05 12.54
C PHE A 132 -10.65 -27.79 14.03
N ALA A 133 -11.40 -28.66 14.69
CA ALA A 133 -11.72 -28.50 16.11
C ALA A 133 -10.48 -28.62 17.00
N GLU A 134 -9.61 -29.59 16.74
CA GLU A 134 -8.35 -29.76 17.44
C GLU A 134 -7.40 -28.58 17.20
N LYS A 135 -7.25 -28.17 15.94
CA LYS A 135 -6.42 -27.00 15.59
C LYS A 135 -6.94 -25.72 16.25
N ALA A 136 -8.25 -25.47 16.18
CA ALA A 136 -8.86 -24.30 16.81
C ALA A 136 -8.67 -24.28 18.33
N ALA A 137 -8.77 -25.44 19.01
CA ALA A 137 -8.57 -25.54 20.45
C ALA A 137 -7.14 -25.23 20.90
N ALA A 138 -6.15 -25.44 20.04
CA ALA A 138 -4.73 -25.18 20.30
C ALA A 138 -4.30 -23.71 20.07
N LEU A 139 -5.16 -22.86 19.50
CA LEU A 139 -4.82 -21.48 19.19
C LEU A 139 -4.98 -20.53 20.38
N ALA A 140 -4.11 -19.52 20.47
CA ALA A 140 -4.32 -18.37 21.35
C ALA A 140 -5.26 -17.35 20.69
N TYR A 141 -6.29 -16.92 21.40
CA TYR A 141 -7.30 -15.97 20.91
C TYR A 141 -7.06 -14.54 21.45
N PRO A 142 -7.49 -13.48 20.69
CA PRO A 142 -8.19 -13.54 19.41
C PRO A 142 -7.30 -13.94 18.23
N VAL A 143 -7.91 -14.42 17.14
CA VAL A 143 -7.24 -14.66 15.86
C VAL A 143 -7.85 -13.80 14.76
N ALA A 144 -7.03 -13.45 13.77
CA ALA A 144 -7.45 -12.78 12.54
C ALA A 144 -7.61 -13.82 11.41
N ILE A 145 -8.65 -13.68 10.63
CA ILE A 145 -9.04 -14.61 9.57
C ILE A 145 -9.08 -13.79 8.29
N LYS A 146 -8.26 -14.15 7.29
CA LYS A 146 -8.13 -13.39 6.05
C LYS A 146 -7.71 -14.28 4.89
N TRP A 147 -8.12 -13.93 3.68
CA TRP A 147 -7.67 -14.61 2.48
C TRP A 147 -6.22 -14.21 2.15
N PRO A 148 -5.35 -15.18 1.80
CA PRO A 148 -3.97 -14.88 1.35
C PRO A 148 -3.96 -13.98 0.12
N ASP A 149 -4.72 -14.36 -0.92
CA ASP A 149 -5.06 -13.51 -2.07
C ASP A 149 -6.58 -13.46 -2.24
N PRO A 150 -7.21 -12.29 -2.02
CA PRO A 150 -8.65 -12.12 -2.23
C PRO A 150 -9.10 -12.35 -3.67
N ASN A 151 -8.24 -12.11 -4.67
CA ASN A 151 -8.61 -12.24 -6.08
C ASN A 151 -8.77 -13.70 -6.50
N ASP A 152 -7.98 -14.61 -5.94
CA ASP A 152 -8.00 -16.03 -6.27
C ASP A 152 -9.31 -16.71 -5.83
N VAL A 153 -9.98 -16.18 -4.82
CA VAL A 153 -11.16 -16.80 -4.22
C VAL A 153 -12.46 -16.04 -4.53
N ALA A 154 -12.38 -14.82 -5.04
CA ALA A 154 -13.54 -13.95 -5.23
C ALA A 154 -14.64 -14.59 -6.09
N SER A 155 -14.28 -15.25 -7.18
CA SER A 155 -15.24 -15.93 -8.08
C SER A 155 -15.88 -17.15 -7.44
N ALA A 156 -15.11 -17.96 -6.69
CA ALA A 156 -15.62 -19.14 -5.99
C ALA A 156 -16.57 -18.76 -4.85
N LEU A 157 -16.26 -17.71 -4.09
CA LEU A 157 -17.13 -17.18 -3.04
C LEU A 157 -18.43 -16.64 -3.62
N ALA A 158 -18.34 -15.83 -4.67
CA ALA A 158 -19.51 -15.25 -5.35
C ALA A 158 -20.46 -16.33 -5.92
N ALA A 159 -19.92 -17.44 -6.45
CA ALA A 159 -20.70 -18.58 -6.93
C ALA A 159 -21.53 -19.26 -5.81
N GLN A 160 -21.09 -19.15 -4.56
CA GLN A 160 -21.78 -19.65 -3.37
C GLN A 160 -22.58 -18.56 -2.61
N GLY A 161 -22.69 -17.34 -3.18
CA GLY A 161 -23.38 -16.24 -2.55
C GLY A 161 -22.69 -15.69 -1.28
N LEU A 162 -21.39 -15.93 -1.14
CA LEU A 162 -20.61 -15.47 0.01
C LEU A 162 -19.90 -14.15 -0.32
N ASP A 163 -19.94 -13.24 0.65
CA ASP A 163 -19.21 -11.99 0.56
C ASP A 163 -17.71 -12.21 0.85
N LEU A 164 -16.87 -11.45 0.14
CA LEU A 164 -15.44 -11.44 0.36
C LEU A 164 -15.08 -10.45 1.48
N GLU A 165 -14.97 -10.97 2.70
CA GLU A 165 -14.52 -10.16 3.84
C GLU A 165 -13.01 -9.93 3.80
N LYS A 166 -12.59 -8.69 4.03
CA LYS A 166 -11.17 -8.34 4.02
C LYS A 166 -10.41 -8.95 5.20
N VAL A 167 -11.00 -8.92 6.38
CA VAL A 167 -10.51 -9.55 7.60
C VAL A 167 -11.66 -9.73 8.58
N GLU A 168 -11.71 -10.89 9.24
CA GLU A 168 -12.60 -11.18 10.33
C GLU A 168 -11.79 -11.53 11.59
N TYR A 169 -12.42 -11.51 12.74
CA TYR A 169 -11.78 -11.86 13.99
C TYR A 169 -12.63 -12.87 14.76
N ALA A 170 -11.99 -13.90 15.30
CA ALA A 170 -12.61 -14.82 16.24
C ALA A 170 -11.97 -14.67 17.62
N LYS A 171 -12.80 -14.64 18.66
CA LYS A 171 -12.37 -14.51 20.06
C LYS A 171 -12.34 -15.84 20.79
N SER A 172 -12.81 -16.90 20.16
CA SER A 172 -12.87 -18.26 20.70
C SER A 172 -12.80 -19.31 19.60
N ALA A 173 -12.48 -20.54 19.96
CA ALA A 173 -12.51 -21.69 19.06
C ALA A 173 -13.90 -21.89 18.42
N GLN A 174 -14.96 -21.68 19.21
CA GLN A 174 -16.34 -21.80 18.72
C GLN A 174 -16.66 -20.78 17.63
N GLU A 175 -16.28 -19.50 17.83
CA GLU A 175 -16.45 -18.45 16.81
C GLU A 175 -15.63 -18.75 15.56
N LEU A 176 -14.38 -19.19 15.71
CA LEU A 176 -13.52 -19.57 14.59
C LEU A 176 -14.14 -20.69 13.76
N LEU A 177 -14.58 -21.77 14.40
CA LEU A 177 -15.21 -22.88 13.71
C LEU A 177 -16.51 -22.48 13.00
N ALA A 178 -17.30 -21.58 13.59
CA ALA A 178 -18.50 -21.05 12.96
C ALA A 178 -18.16 -20.24 11.68
N ILE A 179 -17.06 -19.47 11.70
CA ILE A 179 -16.57 -18.74 10.53
C ILE A 179 -16.08 -19.71 9.45
N LEU A 180 -15.24 -20.68 9.80
CA LEU A 180 -14.67 -21.63 8.82
C LEU A 180 -15.75 -22.47 8.13
N ARG A 181 -16.78 -22.91 8.85
CA ARG A 181 -17.91 -23.68 8.32
C ARG A 181 -18.66 -22.98 7.18
N ARG A 182 -18.66 -21.65 7.13
CA ARG A 182 -19.28 -20.91 6.02
C ARG A 182 -18.64 -21.24 4.67
N TYR A 183 -17.39 -21.67 4.70
CA TYR A 183 -16.59 -21.95 3.51
C TYR A 183 -16.49 -23.43 3.15
N ASP A 184 -17.14 -24.33 3.91
CA ASP A 184 -17.09 -25.77 3.65
C ASP A 184 -17.60 -26.13 2.25
N ALA A 185 -18.67 -25.47 1.76
CA ALA A 185 -19.20 -25.68 0.41
C ALA A 185 -18.25 -25.20 -0.71
N VAL A 186 -17.35 -24.28 -0.40
CA VAL A 186 -16.32 -23.79 -1.34
C VAL A 186 -15.14 -24.76 -1.39
N GLY A 187 -14.85 -25.47 -0.29
CA GLY A 187 -13.67 -26.34 -0.15
C GLY A 187 -12.35 -25.57 -0.03
N LEU A 188 -12.42 -24.26 0.22
CA LEU A 188 -11.29 -23.36 0.44
C LEU A 188 -11.56 -22.58 1.73
N TRP A 189 -10.54 -22.44 2.56
CA TRP A 189 -10.65 -21.71 3.84
C TRP A 189 -9.63 -20.57 3.93
N PRO A 190 -10.01 -19.47 4.60
CA PRO A 190 -9.11 -18.37 4.83
C PRO A 190 -7.98 -18.74 5.81
N LEU A 191 -6.86 -18.06 5.69
CA LEU A 191 -5.74 -18.14 6.62
C LEU A 191 -6.17 -17.68 8.00
N VAL A 192 -5.91 -18.47 9.02
CA VAL A 192 -6.07 -18.13 10.44
C VAL A 192 -4.72 -17.69 10.98
N GLN A 193 -4.67 -16.53 11.59
CA GLN A 193 -3.42 -15.91 12.04
C GLN A 193 -3.58 -15.36 13.46
N THR A 194 -2.57 -15.55 14.31
CA THR A 194 -2.52 -14.92 15.63
C THR A 194 -2.72 -13.42 15.51
N TRP A 195 -3.61 -12.85 16.33
CA TRP A 195 -3.79 -11.41 16.39
C TRP A 195 -2.59 -10.75 17.04
N CYS A 196 -2.02 -9.76 16.35
CA CYS A 196 -0.88 -9.00 16.83
C CYS A 196 -1.34 -7.66 17.36
N PRO A 197 -1.11 -7.35 18.65
CA PRO A 197 -1.48 -6.06 19.24
C PRO A 197 -0.66 -4.90 18.70
N GLY A 198 -0.98 -3.70 19.16
CA GLY A 198 -0.22 -2.49 18.85
C GLY A 198 -0.72 -1.73 17.61
N GLN A 199 0.14 -0.90 17.04
CA GLN A 199 -0.18 0.01 15.93
C GLN A 199 0.57 -0.37 14.65
N GLY A 200 0.05 0.05 13.52
CA GLY A 200 0.72 -0.12 12.23
C GLY A 200 1.97 0.75 12.13
N LEU A 201 3.11 0.13 11.86
CA LEU A 201 4.39 0.77 11.54
C LEU A 201 4.78 0.37 10.13
N GLY A 202 5.07 1.34 9.26
CA GLY A 202 5.63 1.09 7.95
C GLY A 202 7.08 1.53 7.91
N GLN A 203 7.97 0.67 7.42
CA GLN A 203 9.36 1.00 7.10
C GLN A 203 9.56 0.91 5.59
N MET A 204 9.95 2.01 4.99
CA MET A 204 10.06 2.19 3.55
C MET A 204 11.51 2.31 3.17
N LEU A 205 11.92 1.49 2.22
CA LEU A 205 13.28 1.46 1.72
C LEU A 205 13.27 1.52 0.18
N HIS A 206 14.23 2.23 -0.37
CA HIS A 206 14.61 2.06 -1.77
C HIS A 206 15.89 1.24 -1.81
N MET A 207 15.83 0.04 -2.37
CA MET A 207 16.96 -0.86 -2.48
C MET A 207 17.64 -0.72 -3.84
N HIS A 208 18.98 -0.68 -3.83
CA HIS A 208 19.79 -0.72 -5.02
C HIS A 208 21.15 -1.37 -4.74
N GLY A 209 21.51 -2.40 -5.52
CA GLY A 209 22.76 -3.13 -5.32
C GLY A 209 22.90 -3.78 -3.94
N GLY A 210 21.80 -4.29 -3.38
CA GLY A 210 21.76 -4.97 -2.07
C GLY A 210 21.83 -4.06 -0.85
N ARG A 211 21.71 -2.73 -1.01
CA ARG A 211 21.71 -1.76 0.10
C ARG A 211 20.53 -0.76 -0.04
N ALA A 212 20.08 -0.22 1.08
CA ALA A 212 19.10 0.85 1.05
C ALA A 212 19.76 2.19 0.73
N THR A 213 19.32 2.84 -0.35
CA THR A 213 19.76 4.18 -0.76
C THR A 213 18.88 5.29 -0.19
N LEU A 214 17.64 4.95 0.22
CA LEU A 214 16.71 5.87 0.88
C LEU A 214 15.89 5.10 1.91
N ARG A 215 15.72 5.69 3.09
CA ARG A 215 14.91 5.13 4.19
C ARG A 215 13.89 6.17 4.64
N PHE A 216 12.72 5.67 5.03
CA PHE A 216 11.66 6.44 5.66
C PHE A 216 10.84 5.52 6.55
N GLN A 217 10.21 6.06 7.61
CA GLN A 217 9.25 5.27 8.39
C GLN A 217 8.12 6.13 8.91
N HIS A 218 6.98 5.49 9.14
CA HIS A 218 5.79 6.14 9.67
C HIS A 218 4.97 5.20 10.55
N LYS A 219 4.18 5.79 11.44
CA LYS A 219 3.11 5.09 12.16
C LYS A 219 1.75 5.52 11.62
N ARG A 220 0.78 4.60 11.70
CA ARG A 220 -0.62 4.87 11.36
C ARG A 220 -1.32 5.48 12.56
N LEU A 221 -1.97 6.62 12.35
CA LEU A 221 -2.79 7.30 13.35
C LEU A 221 -4.26 6.90 13.21
N ARG A 222 -4.76 6.78 11.97
CA ARG A 222 -6.10 6.29 11.63
C ARG A 222 -6.09 5.43 10.37
N GLU A 223 -7.02 4.47 10.32
CA GLU A 223 -7.17 3.52 9.23
C GLU A 223 -8.64 3.47 8.77
N TRP A 224 -8.87 3.12 7.52
CA TRP A 224 -10.20 2.85 7.01
C TRP A 224 -10.26 1.44 6.38
N PRO A 225 -11.19 0.58 6.82
CA PRO A 225 -12.10 0.74 7.99
C PRO A 225 -11.33 0.80 9.34
N PRO A 226 -12.01 1.26 10.43
CA PRO A 226 -11.36 1.39 11.76
C PRO A 226 -10.84 0.08 12.37
N THR A 227 -11.35 -1.04 11.91
CA THR A 227 -10.95 -2.39 12.34
C THR A 227 -9.67 -2.90 11.70
N GLY A 228 -9.10 -2.13 10.77
CA GLY A 228 -7.90 -2.45 10.00
C GLY A 228 -8.12 -2.23 8.50
N GLY A 229 -7.21 -1.54 7.86
CA GLY A 229 -7.35 -1.23 6.44
C GLY A 229 -6.25 -0.32 5.91
N VAL A 230 -6.62 0.54 4.97
CA VAL A 230 -5.66 1.51 4.42
C VAL A 230 -5.43 2.65 5.41
N SER A 231 -4.19 3.13 5.48
CA SER A 231 -3.84 4.29 6.29
C SER A 231 -4.56 5.54 5.76
N SER A 232 -5.45 6.12 6.57
CA SER A 232 -6.15 7.36 6.23
C SER A 232 -5.47 8.60 6.81
N PHE A 233 -4.72 8.43 7.90
CA PHE A 233 -3.90 9.44 8.53
C PHE A 233 -2.65 8.82 9.14
N CYS A 234 -1.48 9.36 8.86
CA CYS A 234 -0.20 8.83 9.31
C CYS A 234 0.78 9.94 9.68
N GLU A 235 1.79 9.58 10.47
CA GLU A 235 2.81 10.46 11.00
C GLU A 235 4.20 9.90 10.72
N ALA A 236 5.09 10.75 10.21
CA ALA A 236 6.50 10.42 10.03
C ALA A 236 7.15 10.20 11.41
N VAL A 237 7.94 9.14 11.52
CA VAL A 237 8.68 8.78 12.73
C VAL A 237 10.17 8.94 12.44
N PRO A 238 10.96 9.54 13.35
CA PRO A 238 12.42 9.62 13.23
C PRO A 238 13.04 8.22 13.05
N LEU A 239 14.06 8.10 12.19
CA LEU A 239 14.65 6.79 11.84
C LEU A 239 15.29 6.08 13.01
N ASP A 240 15.85 6.82 13.97
CA ASP A 240 16.50 6.31 15.17
C ASP A 240 15.56 5.60 16.16
N GLN A 241 14.24 5.95 16.14
CA GLN A 241 13.27 5.32 17.06
C GLN A 241 13.09 3.83 16.85
N HIS A 242 13.28 3.34 15.62
CA HIS A 242 13.12 1.92 15.26
C HIS A 242 14.31 1.42 14.43
N GLN A 243 15.54 1.91 14.74
CA GLN A 243 16.73 1.64 13.92
C GLN A 243 17.00 0.14 13.77
N ALA A 244 17.02 -0.62 14.86
CA ALA A 244 17.27 -2.06 14.81
C ALA A 244 16.26 -2.80 13.91
N GLN A 245 14.98 -2.39 13.96
CA GLN A 245 13.96 -2.96 13.09
C GLN A 245 14.13 -2.53 11.63
N MET A 246 14.60 -1.30 11.38
CA MET A 246 14.94 -0.81 10.04
C MET A 246 16.10 -1.61 9.42
N ASP A 247 17.11 -1.94 10.22
CA ASP A 247 18.25 -2.76 9.78
C ASP A 247 17.79 -4.17 9.42
N LEU A 248 16.86 -4.75 10.18
CA LEU A 248 16.24 -6.04 9.87
C LEU A 248 15.38 -5.95 8.59
N SER A 249 14.65 -4.85 8.38
CA SER A 249 13.89 -4.64 7.14
C SER A 249 14.81 -4.55 5.91
N GLU A 250 15.94 -3.89 6.03
CA GLU A 250 16.95 -3.87 4.97
C GLU A 250 17.57 -5.26 4.73
N ALA A 251 17.88 -6.00 5.79
CA ALA A 251 18.37 -7.37 5.69
C ALA A 251 17.36 -8.30 5.00
N LEU A 252 16.05 -8.16 5.32
CA LEU A 252 15.00 -8.92 4.66
C LEU A 252 14.90 -8.63 3.17
N LEU A 253 14.91 -7.34 2.79
CA LEU A 253 14.87 -6.97 1.38
C LEU A 253 16.13 -7.40 0.62
N ARG A 254 17.29 -7.39 1.27
CA ARG A 254 18.54 -7.92 0.72
C ARG A 254 18.47 -9.45 0.55
N GLU A 255 17.93 -10.17 1.52
CA GLU A 255 17.73 -11.64 1.45
C GLU A 255 16.84 -12.04 0.27
N ILE A 256 15.78 -11.25 -0.01
CA ILE A 256 14.90 -11.42 -1.18
C ILE A 256 15.60 -10.98 -2.48
N GLY A 257 16.69 -10.25 -2.39
CA GLY A 257 17.35 -9.61 -3.53
C GLY A 257 16.53 -8.49 -4.14
N TRP A 258 15.75 -7.77 -3.32
CA TRP A 258 14.83 -6.72 -3.78
C TRP A 258 15.56 -5.53 -4.40
N GLU A 259 14.97 -4.95 -5.45
CA GLU A 259 15.44 -3.75 -6.13
C GLU A 259 14.30 -2.74 -6.30
N GLY A 260 14.54 -1.48 -5.97
CA GLY A 260 13.57 -0.40 -6.03
C GLY A 260 12.82 -0.17 -4.72
N PRO A 261 11.69 0.57 -4.75
CA PRO A 261 10.93 0.93 -3.56
C PRO A 261 10.16 -0.26 -2.99
N ALA A 262 10.15 -0.38 -1.66
CA ALA A 262 9.30 -1.31 -0.92
C ALA A 262 8.88 -0.69 0.41
N MET A 263 7.72 -1.12 0.92
CA MET A 263 7.28 -0.88 2.29
C MET A 263 7.17 -2.20 3.01
N VAL A 264 7.95 -2.37 4.08
CA VAL A 264 7.85 -3.47 5.03
C VAL A 264 6.90 -3.04 6.14
N GLU A 265 5.79 -3.74 6.28
CA GLU A 265 4.71 -3.36 7.19
C GLU A 265 4.70 -4.24 8.43
N TYR A 266 4.69 -3.59 9.59
CA TYR A 266 4.68 -4.23 10.90
C TYR A 266 3.46 -3.86 11.72
N ARG A 267 3.08 -4.76 12.64
CA ARG A 267 2.41 -4.39 13.89
C ARG A 267 3.49 -4.22 14.94
N HIS A 268 3.52 -3.05 15.58
CA HIS A 268 4.43 -2.73 16.68
C HIS A 268 3.64 -2.51 17.96
N ASP A 269 3.94 -3.31 18.98
CA ASP A 269 3.38 -3.13 20.31
C ASP A 269 4.37 -2.33 21.20
N PRO A 270 4.10 -1.07 21.49
CA PRO A 270 4.99 -0.25 22.32
C PRO A 270 5.07 -0.71 23.77
N ALA A 271 4.10 -1.52 24.26
CA ALA A 271 4.12 -2.00 25.63
C ALA A 271 5.16 -3.12 25.83
N THR A 272 5.36 -3.97 24.81
CA THR A 272 6.32 -5.07 24.84
C THR A 272 7.57 -4.82 24.00
N GLY A 273 7.55 -3.79 23.15
CA GLY A 273 8.59 -3.55 22.14
C GLY A 273 8.59 -4.56 20.99
N SER A 274 7.57 -5.40 20.89
CA SER A 274 7.49 -6.47 19.89
C SER A 274 7.07 -5.95 18.52
N TYR A 275 7.63 -6.57 17.46
CA TYR A 275 7.27 -6.32 16.07
C TYR A 275 6.86 -7.63 15.41
N TRP A 276 5.79 -7.57 14.61
CA TRP A 276 5.37 -8.69 13.76
C TRP A 276 5.24 -8.21 12.33
N LEU A 277 5.96 -8.87 11.42
CA LEU A 277 5.83 -8.60 9.99
C LEU A 277 4.44 -8.98 9.51
N MET A 278 3.77 -8.06 8.87
CA MET A 278 2.43 -8.30 8.30
C MET A 278 2.48 -8.58 6.81
N GLU A 279 3.26 -7.79 6.07
CA GLU A 279 3.44 -7.92 4.62
C GLU A 279 4.59 -7.06 4.11
N ILE A 280 5.02 -7.31 2.88
CA ILE A 280 5.85 -6.40 2.10
C ILE A 280 5.03 -5.89 0.92
N ASN A 281 4.92 -4.57 0.80
CA ASN A 281 4.39 -3.94 -0.39
C ASN A 281 5.55 -3.63 -1.34
N GLY A 282 5.80 -4.51 -2.31
CA GLY A 282 6.90 -4.41 -3.28
C GLY A 282 6.65 -3.37 -4.37
N ARG A 283 6.24 -2.17 -3.98
CA ARG A 283 5.83 -1.07 -4.84
C ARG A 283 5.73 0.23 -4.06
N PHE A 284 5.45 1.32 -4.74
CA PHE A 284 4.96 2.52 -4.07
C PHE A 284 3.67 2.21 -3.30
N TRP A 285 3.52 2.75 -2.10
CA TRP A 285 2.47 2.42 -1.13
C TRP A 285 1.47 3.56 -0.93
N GLY A 286 0.33 3.27 -0.31
CA GLY A 286 -0.77 4.21 -0.17
C GLY A 286 -0.44 5.52 0.55
N SER A 287 0.49 5.48 1.52
CA SER A 287 0.93 6.65 2.29
C SER A 287 2.20 7.33 1.76
N ILE A 288 2.63 7.05 0.52
CA ILE A 288 3.79 7.71 -0.10
C ILE A 288 3.68 9.26 -0.11
N PRO A 289 2.48 9.89 -0.14
CA PRO A 289 2.38 11.34 0.01
C PRO A 289 3.01 11.86 1.29
N LEU A 290 3.00 11.08 2.40
CA LEU A 290 3.69 11.47 3.63
C LEU A 290 5.21 11.50 3.43
N ALA A 291 5.79 10.48 2.81
CA ALA A 291 7.23 10.43 2.52
C ALA A 291 7.66 11.63 1.66
N TYR A 292 6.91 11.91 0.59
CA TYR A 292 7.12 13.09 -0.26
C TYR A 292 7.08 14.40 0.53
N HIS A 293 6.08 14.62 1.38
CA HIS A 293 5.97 15.82 2.19
C HIS A 293 7.04 15.91 3.28
N ALA A 294 7.58 14.79 3.74
CA ALA A 294 8.68 14.73 4.69
C ALA A 294 10.06 14.92 4.03
N GLY A 295 10.15 14.87 2.70
CA GLY A 295 11.41 15.04 1.97
C GLY A 295 12.06 13.74 1.51
N ALA A 296 11.41 12.59 1.73
CA ALA A 296 11.85 11.29 1.21
C ALA A 296 11.22 11.04 -0.17
N HIS A 297 11.99 11.24 -1.23
CA HIS A 297 11.54 11.27 -2.61
C HIS A 297 11.81 9.94 -3.33
N PHE A 298 10.95 8.96 -3.13
CA PHE A 298 11.16 7.58 -3.61
C PHE A 298 11.06 7.40 -5.13
N ALA A 299 10.20 8.16 -5.80
CA ALA A 299 10.10 8.09 -7.26
C ALA A 299 11.33 8.70 -7.91
N TRP A 300 11.83 9.81 -7.38
CA TRP A 300 13.09 10.42 -7.81
C TRP A 300 14.28 9.49 -7.55
N GLU A 301 14.34 8.88 -6.38
CA GLU A 301 15.39 7.94 -6.04
C GLU A 301 15.43 6.75 -7.00
N THR A 302 14.25 6.22 -7.35
CA THR A 302 14.14 5.16 -8.36
C THR A 302 14.67 5.61 -9.71
N TYR A 303 14.30 6.80 -10.16
CA TYR A 303 14.79 7.36 -11.41
C TYR A 303 16.29 7.62 -11.37
N ARG A 304 16.77 8.24 -10.30
CA ARG A 304 18.19 8.59 -10.12
C ARG A 304 19.08 7.35 -10.13
N CYS A 305 18.73 6.32 -9.38
CA CYS A 305 19.51 5.08 -9.33
C CYS A 305 19.45 4.30 -10.65
N ARG A 306 18.26 4.15 -11.23
CA ARG A 306 18.05 3.20 -12.32
C ARG A 306 18.10 3.79 -13.72
N VAL A 307 17.98 5.11 -13.86
CA VAL A 307 18.09 5.82 -15.14
C VAL A 307 19.39 6.62 -15.22
N LEU A 308 19.72 7.39 -14.16
CA LEU A 308 20.92 8.21 -14.15
C LEU A 308 22.17 7.46 -13.67
N GLY A 309 22.03 6.27 -13.08
CA GLY A 309 23.15 5.50 -12.52
C GLY A 309 23.78 6.09 -11.26
N GLN A 310 23.06 6.96 -10.56
CA GLN A 310 23.52 7.67 -9.37
C GLN A 310 22.92 7.05 -8.10
N SER A 311 23.69 6.33 -7.32
CA SER A 311 23.20 5.60 -6.13
C SER A 311 23.86 6.02 -4.80
N ASP A 312 24.65 7.07 -4.80
CA ASP A 312 25.53 7.51 -3.70
C ASP A 312 25.02 8.70 -2.90
N ALA A 313 23.77 9.14 -3.09
CA ALA A 313 23.21 10.24 -2.32
C ALA A 313 23.08 9.88 -0.84
N ALA A 314 23.42 10.85 0.01
CA ALA A 314 23.19 10.74 1.44
C ALA A 314 21.69 10.70 1.76
N GLN A 315 21.34 10.02 2.86
CA GLN A 315 19.99 10.06 3.41
C GLN A 315 19.58 11.52 3.68
N PRO A 316 18.47 12.00 3.10
CA PRO A 316 18.03 13.37 3.33
C PRO A 316 17.57 13.58 4.77
N GLU A 317 17.67 14.82 5.26
CA GLU A 317 17.04 15.22 6.51
C GLU A 317 15.51 15.17 6.35
N LEU A 318 14.86 14.39 7.22
CA LEU A 318 13.43 14.17 7.16
C LEU A 318 12.67 15.13 8.06
N LYS A 319 11.64 15.77 7.51
CA LYS A 319 10.78 16.69 8.27
C LYS A 319 9.72 15.91 9.05
N SER A 320 9.50 16.29 10.31
CA SER A 320 8.34 15.81 11.06
C SER A 320 7.05 16.28 10.37
N ARG A 321 6.30 15.35 9.80
CA ARG A 321 5.06 15.61 9.05
C ARG A 321 4.00 14.59 9.41
N ARG A 322 2.75 15.01 9.21
CA ARG A 322 1.57 14.16 9.16
C ARG A 322 0.93 14.28 7.79
N ALA A 323 0.35 13.21 7.30
CA ALA A 323 -0.35 13.29 6.02
C ALA A 323 -1.70 12.56 6.07
N ARG A 324 -2.69 13.16 5.42
CA ARG A 324 -4.09 12.81 5.55
C ARG A 324 -4.73 12.60 4.17
N TYR A 325 -5.36 11.44 4.02
CA TYR A 325 -6.27 11.20 2.90
C TYR A 325 -7.69 11.49 3.36
N VAL A 326 -8.18 12.69 3.05
CA VAL A 326 -9.42 13.26 3.66
C VAL A 326 -10.62 12.33 3.51
N ILE A 327 -10.83 11.71 2.33
CA ILE A 327 -12.03 10.90 2.07
C ILE A 327 -12.08 9.65 2.96
N PRO A 328 -11.08 8.75 2.98
CA PRO A 328 -11.07 7.63 3.90
C PRO A 328 -11.09 8.05 5.37
N ASP A 329 -10.42 9.17 5.72
CA ASP A 329 -10.38 9.68 7.07
C ASP A 329 -11.75 10.21 7.54
N SER A 330 -12.50 10.86 6.64
CA SER A 330 -13.91 11.25 6.90
C SER A 330 -14.81 10.03 7.08
N LYS A 331 -14.60 8.96 6.29
CA LYS A 331 -15.34 7.71 6.48
C LYS A 331 -15.01 7.05 7.81
N HIS A 332 -13.73 7.09 8.25
CA HIS A 332 -13.31 6.62 9.56
C HIS A 332 -14.10 7.30 10.67
N ILE A 333 -14.15 8.64 10.68
CA ILE A 333 -14.85 9.36 11.75
C ILE A 333 -16.37 9.12 11.71
N VAL A 334 -16.97 9.00 10.53
CA VAL A 334 -18.40 8.66 10.40
C VAL A 334 -18.68 7.27 10.97
N ALA A 335 -17.79 6.28 10.73
CA ALA A 335 -17.93 4.95 11.31
C ALA A 335 -17.82 4.97 12.84
N ILE A 336 -16.85 5.71 13.39
CA ILE A 336 -16.72 5.89 14.85
C ILE A 336 -17.96 6.54 15.46
N LEU A 337 -18.53 7.56 14.80
CA LEU A 337 -19.75 8.23 15.27
C LEU A 337 -20.98 7.32 15.27
N ARG A 338 -21.07 6.41 14.29
CA ARG A 338 -22.19 5.45 14.15
C ARG A 338 -22.05 4.21 15.02
N ASP A 339 -20.88 3.92 15.57
CA ASP A 339 -20.67 2.73 16.41
C ASP A 339 -21.24 2.96 17.82
N SER A 340 -22.47 2.46 18.03
CA SER A 340 -23.17 2.56 19.32
C SER A 340 -22.48 1.83 20.48
N ARG A 341 -21.57 0.89 20.18
CA ARG A 341 -20.79 0.16 21.20
C ARG A 341 -19.72 1.03 21.84
N LEU A 342 -19.34 2.15 21.19
CA LEU A 342 -18.36 3.08 21.73
C LEU A 342 -19.01 4.10 22.64
N PRO A 343 -18.43 4.38 23.83
CA PRO A 343 -18.90 5.44 24.72
C PRO A 343 -18.96 6.79 24.02
N LEU A 344 -19.98 7.61 24.33
CA LEU A 344 -20.18 8.94 23.72
C LEU A 344 -18.94 9.83 23.85
N GLY A 345 -18.28 9.83 25.01
CA GLY A 345 -17.05 10.60 25.23
C GLY A 345 -15.90 10.20 24.32
N ARG A 346 -15.79 8.91 23.94
CA ARG A 346 -14.80 8.45 22.98
C ARG A 346 -15.11 8.91 21.57
N ARG A 347 -16.39 8.84 21.15
CA ARG A 347 -16.85 9.36 19.84
C ARG A 347 -16.62 10.86 19.71
N LEU A 348 -16.95 11.63 20.75
CA LEU A 348 -16.75 13.08 20.78
C LEU A 348 -15.25 13.44 20.74
N ARG A 349 -14.41 12.79 21.53
CA ARG A 349 -12.95 13.00 21.51
C ARG A 349 -12.35 12.72 20.12
N ALA A 350 -12.77 11.65 19.46
CA ALA A 350 -12.32 11.33 18.10
C ALA A 350 -12.73 12.41 17.10
N THR A 351 -13.95 12.95 17.23
CA THR A 351 -14.44 14.05 16.36
C THR A 351 -13.67 15.34 16.58
N ILE A 352 -13.45 15.72 17.84
CA ILE A 352 -12.65 16.91 18.18
C ILE A 352 -11.23 16.78 17.62
N GLY A 353 -10.58 15.62 17.81
CA GLY A 353 -9.25 15.34 17.26
C GLY A 353 -9.22 15.43 15.73
N PHE A 354 -10.24 14.87 15.05
CA PHE A 354 -10.38 14.93 13.60
C PHE A 354 -10.47 16.40 13.09
N LEU A 355 -11.22 17.24 13.79
CA LEU A 355 -11.37 18.66 13.43
C LEU A 355 -10.11 19.46 13.77
N ALA A 356 -9.49 19.22 14.92
CA ALA A 356 -8.25 19.87 15.34
C ALA A 356 -7.08 19.62 14.38
N ASP A 357 -7.02 18.45 13.74
CA ASP A 357 -5.99 18.12 12.76
C ASP A 357 -6.01 19.04 11.52
N PHE A 358 -7.13 19.74 11.20
CA PHE A 358 -7.14 20.74 10.14
C PHE A 358 -6.35 22.00 10.47
N GLY A 359 -6.17 22.30 11.76
CA GLY A 359 -5.38 23.42 12.25
C GLY A 359 -3.90 23.09 12.52
N ASP A 360 -3.47 21.83 12.48
CA ASP A 360 -2.09 21.43 12.70
C ASP A 360 -1.21 21.78 11.48
N PRO A 361 -0.23 22.69 11.59
CA PRO A 361 0.62 23.11 10.47
C PRO A 361 1.54 22.00 9.95
N ARG A 362 1.70 20.89 10.67
CA ARG A 362 2.45 19.71 10.22
C ARG A 362 1.63 18.83 9.29
N VAL A 363 0.29 18.96 9.29
CA VAL A 363 -0.60 18.14 8.46
C VAL A 363 -0.53 18.57 7.01
N ARG A 364 -0.32 17.59 6.14
CA ARG A 364 -0.37 17.70 4.69
C ARG A 364 -1.46 16.77 4.15
N TYR A 365 -1.90 17.04 2.94
CA TYR A 365 -2.98 16.27 2.30
C TYR A 365 -2.46 15.45 1.14
N TYR A 366 -3.01 14.26 0.93
CA TYR A 366 -2.59 13.37 -0.15
C TYR A 366 -2.85 13.96 -1.53
N VAL A 367 -3.96 14.68 -1.69
CA VAL A 367 -4.38 15.22 -2.99
C VAL A 367 -4.20 16.74 -3.06
N TRP A 368 -4.59 17.48 -2.01
CA TRP A 368 -4.49 18.93 -2.00
C TRP A 368 -3.03 19.41 -1.98
N SER A 369 -2.72 20.34 -2.89
CA SER A 369 -1.44 21.06 -2.90
C SER A 369 -1.66 22.47 -3.47
N TRP A 370 -1.15 23.49 -2.77
CA TRP A 370 -1.15 24.88 -3.29
C TRP A 370 -0.37 25.03 -4.58
N ARG A 371 0.66 24.22 -4.78
CA ARG A 371 1.51 24.26 -5.98
C ARG A 371 0.89 23.56 -7.18
N ASP A 372 -0.08 22.66 -6.95
CA ASP A 372 -0.76 21.88 -8.00
C ASP A 372 -2.20 21.56 -7.54
N PRO A 373 -3.11 22.58 -7.53
CA PRO A 373 -4.45 22.43 -6.93
C PRO A 373 -5.47 21.71 -7.81
N LYS A 374 -5.28 21.70 -9.14
CA LYS A 374 -6.26 21.17 -10.10
C LYS A 374 -6.65 19.70 -9.85
N PRO A 375 -5.73 18.77 -9.44
CA PRO A 375 -6.10 17.39 -9.11
C PRO A 375 -7.16 17.30 -8.01
N PHE A 376 -7.10 18.15 -7.00
CA PHE A 376 -8.11 18.17 -5.93
C PHE A 376 -9.50 18.55 -6.46
N PHE A 377 -9.62 19.58 -7.26
CA PHE A 377 -10.90 19.98 -7.84
C PHE A 377 -11.43 18.94 -8.82
N GLY A 378 -10.54 18.29 -9.60
CA GLY A 378 -10.90 17.19 -10.48
C GLY A 378 -11.45 15.98 -9.71
N ASP A 379 -10.84 15.62 -8.56
CA ASP A 379 -11.31 14.55 -7.68
C ASP A 379 -12.68 14.87 -7.07
N MET A 380 -12.87 16.10 -6.56
CA MET A 380 -14.16 16.55 -6.03
C MET A 380 -15.26 16.47 -7.09
N LEU A 381 -15.01 16.94 -8.29
CA LEU A 381 -15.96 16.87 -9.40
C LEU A 381 -16.31 15.41 -9.76
N ALA A 382 -15.31 14.51 -9.77
CA ALA A 382 -15.53 13.10 -10.05
C ALA A 382 -16.38 12.42 -8.96
N ILE A 383 -16.20 12.81 -7.69
CA ILE A 383 -17.00 12.31 -6.55
C ILE A 383 -18.46 12.76 -6.68
N VAL A 384 -18.69 14.06 -6.93
CA VAL A 384 -20.04 14.60 -7.10
C VAL A 384 -20.76 13.90 -8.26
N ARG A 385 -20.11 13.75 -9.40
CA ARG A 385 -20.69 13.05 -10.56
C ARG A 385 -21.05 11.60 -10.25
N ARG A 386 -20.21 10.88 -9.47
CA ARG A 386 -20.51 9.49 -9.05
C ARG A 386 -21.70 9.44 -8.09
N ALA A 387 -21.81 10.40 -7.18
CA ALA A 387 -22.93 10.48 -6.24
C ALA A 387 -24.25 10.72 -6.97
N LEU A 388 -24.28 11.64 -7.93
CA LEU A 388 -25.46 11.94 -8.74
C LEU A 388 -25.93 10.75 -9.60
N ARG A 389 -24.99 9.95 -10.15
CA ARG A 389 -25.31 8.75 -10.94
C ARG A 389 -25.83 7.57 -10.12
N ARG A 390 -25.63 7.55 -8.81
CA ARG A 390 -26.13 6.49 -7.90
C ARG A 390 -27.50 6.84 -7.31
N GLY A 391 -27.95 8.08 -7.43
CA GLY A 391 -29.24 8.55 -6.97
C GLY A 391 -30.31 8.63 -8.07
N SER A 392 -29.92 8.39 -9.31
CA SER A 392 -30.80 8.17 -10.48
C SER A 392 -30.86 6.69 -10.83
#